data_527adab58312cdaa3cbe4534db89489f
#
_entry.id   527adab58312cdaa3cbe4534db89489f
#
_cell.length_a   1.000
_cell.length_b   1.000
_cell.length_c   1.000
_cell.angle_alpha   90.00
_cell.angle_beta   90.00
_cell.angle_gamma   90.00
#
_symmetry.space_group_name_H-M   'P 1'
#
loop_
_entity.id
_entity.type
_entity.pdbx_description
1 polymer ?
#
loop_
_entity_poly.entity_id
_entity_poly.type
_entity_poly.pdbx_seq_one_letter_code
_entity_poly.pdbx_strand_id
1 'polypeptide(L)'
;MKIIHVSDTHFHAIANNDALLRRLTYIQSHYTDHKIIITGDFTDDGTKKQYAIASRILKPFKGRLFFCPGNHDYGVLGNFYNEKATKRFDEFAKAFNEGRFINKVPLVFKIENIQIILLNSNLKTEDPTDFACGEIGKGQLRVLRKILKESLPQGSVRIICLHHHPFIHSDPTMKLLDAKDFVRTIKGKIDILLFGHKHEQAQWVNKIGCKFALASGALFEESIAKEITVDGIDISVASVPVVRRRKGN
;
A
#
# COMPACT_ATOMS: atom_id res chain seq x y z
N MET A 1 17.69 0.37 -7.48
CA MET A 1 16.46 -0.46 -7.48
C MET A 1 15.28 0.32 -8.05
N LYS A 2 14.37 -0.34 -8.80
CA LYS A 2 13.13 0.28 -9.33
C LYS A 2 11.89 -0.32 -8.69
N ILE A 3 10.88 0.51 -8.42
CA ILE A 3 9.65 0.13 -7.75
C ILE A 3 8.46 0.70 -8.53
N ILE A 4 7.43 -0.11 -8.77
CA ILE A 4 6.11 0.37 -9.22
C ILE A 4 5.20 0.44 -7.99
N HIS A 5 4.66 1.61 -7.72
CA HIS A 5 3.67 1.85 -6.68
C HIS A 5 2.28 1.98 -7.29
N VAL A 6 1.37 1.14 -6.83
CA VAL A 6 -0.06 1.13 -7.16
C VAL A 6 -0.88 0.90 -5.89
N SER A 7 -2.19 1.10 -5.95
CA SER A 7 -3.12 0.93 -4.83
C SER A 7 -4.50 0.52 -5.32
N ASP A 8 -5.36 0.15 -4.40
CA ASP A 8 -6.81 0.06 -4.60
C ASP A 8 -7.14 -0.80 -5.84
N THR A 9 -6.83 -2.10 -5.78
CA THR A 9 -7.08 -3.04 -6.87
C THR A 9 -8.52 -3.52 -6.91
N HIS A 10 -9.21 -3.58 -5.78
CA HIS A 10 -10.62 -3.96 -5.65
C HIS A 10 -11.04 -5.17 -6.51
N PHE A 11 -10.40 -6.32 -6.28
CA PHE A 11 -10.82 -7.55 -6.95
C PHE A 11 -12.25 -7.92 -6.60
N HIS A 12 -13.15 -7.91 -7.59
CA HIS A 12 -14.54 -8.29 -7.42
C HIS A 12 -14.78 -9.77 -7.61
N ALA A 13 -15.79 -10.32 -6.93
CA ALA A 13 -16.20 -11.71 -7.07
C ALA A 13 -17.11 -11.95 -8.30
N ILE A 14 -17.85 -10.94 -8.72
CA ILE A 14 -18.90 -11.01 -9.74
C ILE A 14 -18.65 -10.01 -10.86
N ALA A 15 -18.25 -8.77 -10.54
CA ALA A 15 -17.98 -7.73 -11.52
C ALA A 15 -16.76 -8.07 -12.40
N ASN A 16 -16.70 -7.40 -13.55
CA ASN A 16 -15.63 -7.62 -14.52
C ASN A 16 -14.29 -7.05 -14.04
N ASN A 17 -13.31 -7.90 -13.87
CA ASN A 17 -11.93 -7.52 -13.54
C ASN A 17 -11.04 -7.29 -14.78
N ASP A 18 -11.58 -7.26 -15.99
CA ASP A 18 -10.77 -7.25 -17.22
C ASP A 18 -9.84 -6.03 -17.33
N ALA A 19 -10.30 -4.86 -16.90
CA ALA A 19 -9.48 -3.66 -16.93
C ALA A 19 -8.28 -3.79 -16.00
N LEU A 20 -8.51 -4.27 -14.78
CA LEU A 20 -7.46 -4.54 -13.79
C LEU A 20 -6.49 -5.62 -14.28
N LEU A 21 -7.01 -6.71 -14.86
CA LEU A 21 -6.20 -7.78 -15.44
C LEU A 21 -5.28 -7.28 -16.54
N ARG A 22 -5.79 -6.46 -17.48
CA ARG A 22 -4.96 -5.86 -18.52
C ARG A 22 -3.83 -5.01 -17.94
N ARG A 23 -4.10 -4.23 -16.88
CA ARG A 23 -3.09 -3.39 -16.21
C ARG A 23 -2.03 -4.23 -15.51
N LEU A 24 -2.44 -5.24 -14.75
CA LEU A 24 -1.50 -6.14 -14.07
C LEU A 24 -0.67 -6.96 -15.06
N THR A 25 -1.26 -7.43 -16.17
CA THR A 25 -0.52 -8.10 -17.25
C THR A 25 0.48 -7.15 -17.90
N TYR A 26 0.11 -5.88 -18.10
CA TYR A 26 1.03 -4.88 -18.63
C TYR A 26 2.21 -4.65 -17.65
N ILE A 27 1.93 -4.49 -16.35
CA ILE A 27 2.97 -4.34 -15.32
C ILE A 27 3.89 -5.57 -15.32
N GLN A 28 3.33 -6.76 -15.38
CA GLN A 28 4.09 -8.01 -15.40
C GLN A 28 5.06 -8.09 -16.58
N SER A 29 4.63 -7.67 -17.77
CA SER A 29 5.40 -7.82 -19.01
C SER A 29 6.39 -6.68 -19.27
N HIS A 30 6.15 -5.47 -18.76
CA HIS A 30 6.97 -4.29 -19.05
C HIS A 30 7.87 -3.86 -17.89
N TYR A 31 7.55 -4.26 -16.65
CA TYR A 31 8.29 -3.90 -15.43
C TYR A 31 8.82 -5.17 -14.74
N THR A 32 9.56 -6.00 -15.49
CA THR A 32 10.01 -7.34 -15.06
C THR A 32 10.96 -7.30 -13.89
N ASP A 33 11.84 -6.30 -13.84
CA ASP A 33 12.89 -6.16 -12.82
C ASP A 33 12.46 -5.24 -11.65
N HIS A 34 11.23 -4.73 -11.70
CA HIS A 34 10.73 -3.84 -10.65
C HIS A 34 10.18 -4.63 -9.47
N LYS A 35 10.40 -4.12 -8.26
CA LYS A 35 9.57 -4.46 -7.10
C LYS A 35 8.22 -3.78 -7.26
N ILE A 36 7.17 -4.44 -6.78
CA ILE A 36 5.80 -3.93 -6.85
C ILE A 36 5.34 -3.65 -5.42
N ILE A 37 4.83 -2.45 -5.17
CA ILE A 37 4.21 -2.10 -3.89
C ILE A 37 2.74 -1.79 -4.14
N ILE A 38 1.86 -2.50 -3.42
CA ILE A 38 0.41 -2.27 -3.42
C ILE A 38 0.00 -1.76 -2.03
N THR A 39 -0.56 -0.56 -1.97
CA THR A 39 -0.94 0.08 -0.70
C THR A 39 -2.40 -0.13 -0.32
N GLY A 40 -2.84 -1.39 -0.31
CA GLY A 40 -4.13 -1.81 0.23
C GLY A 40 -5.26 -1.92 -0.77
N ASP A 41 -6.42 -2.29 -0.24
CA ASP A 41 -7.67 -2.56 -0.95
C ASP A 41 -7.50 -3.51 -2.14
N PHE A 42 -7.02 -4.74 -1.81
CA PHE A 42 -6.93 -5.82 -2.77
C PHE A 42 -8.29 -6.30 -3.22
N THR A 43 -9.19 -6.44 -2.26
CA THR A 43 -10.53 -6.95 -2.46
C THR A 43 -11.56 -5.87 -2.18
N ASP A 44 -12.77 -6.06 -2.68
CA ASP A 44 -13.88 -5.14 -2.46
C ASP A 44 -14.60 -5.38 -1.12
N ASP A 45 -14.64 -6.64 -0.65
CA ASP A 45 -15.39 -7.03 0.55
C ASP A 45 -14.66 -8.07 1.44
N GLY A 46 -13.40 -8.34 1.23
CA GLY A 46 -12.64 -9.32 2.01
C GLY A 46 -13.19 -10.77 1.91
N THR A 47 -13.88 -11.13 0.82
CA THR A 47 -14.48 -12.47 0.68
C THR A 47 -13.47 -13.52 0.22
N LYS A 48 -13.73 -14.80 0.57
CA LYS A 48 -12.89 -15.92 0.16
C LYS A 48 -12.72 -15.99 -1.36
N LYS A 49 -13.79 -15.71 -2.12
CA LYS A 49 -13.77 -15.76 -3.59
C LYS A 49 -12.88 -14.67 -4.17
N GLN A 50 -12.95 -13.44 -3.63
CA GLN A 50 -12.12 -12.32 -4.05
C GLN A 50 -10.64 -12.59 -3.76
N TYR A 51 -10.27 -13.09 -2.57
CA TYR A 51 -8.88 -13.47 -2.27
C TYR A 51 -8.37 -14.63 -3.14
N ALA A 52 -9.21 -15.58 -3.51
CA ALA A 52 -8.83 -16.65 -4.44
C ALA A 52 -8.50 -16.07 -5.84
N ILE A 53 -9.28 -15.10 -6.31
CA ILE A 53 -9.03 -14.38 -7.56
C ILE A 53 -7.73 -13.58 -7.46
N ALA A 54 -7.58 -12.76 -6.41
CA ALA A 54 -6.39 -11.96 -6.17
C ALA A 54 -5.12 -12.83 -6.11
N SER A 55 -5.15 -13.93 -5.35
CA SER A 55 -4.02 -14.86 -5.23
C SER A 55 -3.59 -15.44 -6.57
N ARG A 56 -4.55 -15.85 -7.41
CA ARG A 56 -4.27 -16.40 -8.75
C ARG A 56 -3.62 -15.35 -9.65
N ILE A 57 -4.16 -14.13 -9.66
CA ILE A 57 -3.73 -13.06 -10.55
C ILE A 57 -2.38 -12.48 -10.12
N LEU A 58 -2.16 -12.36 -8.80
CA LEU A 58 -0.92 -11.81 -8.25
C LEU A 58 0.21 -12.84 -8.14
N LYS A 59 -0.06 -14.13 -8.35
CA LYS A 59 0.96 -15.20 -8.28
C LYS A 59 2.24 -14.89 -9.08
N PRO A 60 2.19 -14.31 -10.31
CA PRO A 60 3.39 -13.98 -11.07
C PRO A 60 4.29 -12.91 -10.43
N PHE A 61 3.79 -12.17 -9.45
CA PHE A 61 4.55 -11.14 -8.74
C PHE A 61 5.20 -11.66 -7.45
N LYS A 62 5.03 -12.95 -7.12
CA LYS A 62 5.62 -13.55 -5.92
C LYS A 62 7.14 -13.35 -5.88
N GLY A 63 7.67 -12.97 -4.71
CA GLY A 63 9.10 -12.64 -4.52
C GLY A 63 9.49 -11.20 -4.87
N ARG A 64 8.60 -10.45 -5.54
CA ARG A 64 8.81 -9.02 -5.81
C ARG A 64 7.63 -8.11 -5.41
N LEU A 65 6.59 -8.67 -4.78
CA LEU A 65 5.39 -7.98 -4.31
C LEU A 65 5.48 -7.68 -2.82
N PHE A 66 5.26 -6.42 -2.45
CA PHE A 66 5.15 -5.91 -1.07
C PHE A 66 3.82 -5.18 -0.93
N PHE A 67 3.14 -5.34 0.21
CA PHE A 67 1.82 -4.75 0.37
C PHE A 67 1.37 -4.63 1.82
N CYS A 68 0.47 -3.69 2.08
CA CYS A 68 -0.27 -3.54 3.33
C CYS A 68 -1.78 -3.74 3.06
N PRO A 69 -2.60 -4.05 4.08
CA PRO A 69 -4.05 -4.13 3.93
C PRO A 69 -4.69 -2.76 3.81
N GLY A 70 -5.82 -2.68 3.12
CA GLY A 70 -6.76 -1.57 3.16
C GLY A 70 -8.04 -1.93 3.91
N ASN A 71 -8.94 -0.95 4.10
CA ASN A 71 -10.18 -1.15 4.86
C ASN A 71 -11.14 -2.15 4.20
N HIS A 72 -11.22 -2.18 2.87
CA HIS A 72 -12.00 -3.17 2.11
C HIS A 72 -11.49 -4.61 2.28
N ASP A 73 -10.22 -4.79 2.56
CA ASP A 73 -9.66 -6.11 2.86
C ASP A 73 -10.14 -6.68 4.21
N TYR A 74 -10.58 -5.80 5.12
CA TYR A 74 -10.98 -6.16 6.48
C TYR A 74 -12.49 -6.13 6.72
N GLY A 75 -13.27 -5.69 5.74
CA GLY A 75 -14.70 -5.56 5.97
C GLY A 75 -15.56 -5.41 4.72
N VAL A 76 -16.85 -5.59 4.92
CA VAL A 76 -17.87 -5.42 3.90
C VAL A 76 -18.07 -3.94 3.63
N LEU A 77 -18.08 -3.54 2.36
CA LEU A 77 -18.24 -2.14 1.90
C LEU A 77 -17.15 -1.19 2.44
N GLY A 78 -16.03 -1.74 2.93
CA GLY A 78 -14.95 -0.95 3.50
C GLY A 78 -15.22 -0.33 4.89
N ASN A 79 -16.43 -0.48 5.42
CA ASN A 79 -16.88 0.20 6.64
C ASN A 79 -17.10 -0.72 7.83
N PHE A 80 -17.35 -2.01 7.58
CA PHE A 80 -17.71 -2.94 8.63
C PHE A 80 -16.58 -3.93 8.85
N TYR A 81 -15.81 -3.71 9.92
CA TYR A 81 -14.76 -4.64 10.31
C TYR A 81 -15.30 -6.07 10.47
N ASN A 82 -14.62 -7.02 9.86
CA ASN A 82 -14.98 -8.43 9.89
C ASN A 82 -13.74 -9.30 10.20
N GLU A 83 -13.74 -9.91 11.38
CA GLU A 83 -12.62 -10.75 11.81
C GLU A 83 -12.33 -11.92 10.86
N LYS A 84 -13.36 -12.45 10.18
CA LYS A 84 -13.17 -13.52 9.19
C LYS A 84 -12.47 -12.99 7.93
N ALA A 85 -12.76 -11.74 7.52
CA ALA A 85 -12.06 -11.09 6.42
C ALA A 85 -10.58 -10.86 6.77
N THR A 86 -10.31 -10.35 7.97
CA THR A 86 -8.95 -10.18 8.49
C THR A 86 -8.14 -11.49 8.48
N LYS A 87 -8.72 -12.59 8.92
CA LYS A 87 -8.08 -13.92 8.87
C LYS A 87 -7.78 -14.37 7.44
N ARG A 88 -8.70 -14.10 6.49
CA ARG A 88 -8.47 -14.43 5.06
C ARG A 88 -7.34 -13.57 4.47
N PHE A 89 -7.29 -12.28 4.82
CA PHE A 89 -6.17 -11.44 4.42
C PHE A 89 -4.83 -11.98 4.96
N ASP A 90 -4.79 -12.41 6.22
CA ASP A 90 -3.58 -13.01 6.79
C ASP A 90 -3.14 -14.27 6.05
N GLU A 91 -4.08 -15.13 5.69
CA GLU A 91 -3.79 -16.34 4.89
C GLU A 91 -3.29 -15.98 3.48
N PHE A 92 -3.91 -14.99 2.83
CA PHE A 92 -3.46 -14.45 1.55
C PHE A 92 -2.04 -13.87 1.68
N ALA A 93 -1.81 -13.03 2.68
CA ALA A 93 -0.53 -12.37 2.91
C ALA A 93 0.61 -13.35 3.17
N LYS A 94 0.37 -14.44 3.90
CA LYS A 94 1.36 -15.51 4.14
C LYS A 94 1.96 -16.07 2.86
N ALA A 95 1.15 -16.21 1.81
CA ALA A 95 1.61 -16.78 0.54
C ALA A 95 2.66 -15.91 -0.16
N PHE A 96 2.69 -14.60 0.13
CA PHE A 96 3.58 -13.62 -0.48
C PHE A 96 4.66 -13.11 0.47
N ASN A 97 4.39 -13.03 1.77
CA ASN A 97 5.26 -12.43 2.79
C ASN A 97 6.13 -13.45 3.54
N GLU A 98 6.49 -14.57 2.91
CA GLU A 98 7.33 -15.61 3.54
C GLU A 98 6.75 -16.14 4.88
N GLY A 99 5.43 -16.25 4.95
CA GLY A 99 4.71 -16.72 6.15
C GLY A 99 4.52 -15.68 7.25
N ARG A 100 4.93 -14.44 7.05
CA ARG A 100 4.80 -13.36 8.04
C ARG A 100 3.43 -12.68 7.99
N PHE A 101 2.93 -12.27 9.17
CA PHE A 101 1.64 -11.59 9.33
C PHE A 101 1.82 -10.08 9.53
N ILE A 102 1.08 -9.29 8.79
CA ILE A 102 1.11 -7.82 8.91
C ILE A 102 0.31 -7.28 10.12
N ASN A 103 -0.59 -8.10 10.69
CA ASN A 103 -1.50 -7.63 11.74
C ASN A 103 -0.88 -7.52 13.13
N LYS A 104 0.30 -8.09 13.36
CA LYS A 104 0.88 -8.15 14.71
C LYS A 104 1.87 -7.04 14.98
N VAL A 105 2.67 -6.68 14.00
CA VAL A 105 3.73 -5.66 14.09
C VAL A 105 3.97 -5.06 12.71
N PRO A 106 4.59 -3.89 12.57
CA PRO A 106 5.09 -3.44 11.28
C PRO A 106 5.98 -4.52 10.66
N LEU A 107 5.74 -4.90 9.40
CA LEU A 107 6.63 -5.79 8.68
C LEU A 107 7.79 -5.01 8.09
N VAL A 108 9.01 -5.47 8.33
CA VAL A 108 10.22 -4.84 7.81
C VAL A 108 10.89 -5.78 6.82
N PHE A 109 11.16 -5.28 5.63
CA PHE A 109 11.95 -5.94 4.59
C PHE A 109 13.22 -5.11 4.35
N LYS A 110 14.35 -5.78 4.23
CA LYS A 110 15.62 -5.18 3.84
C LYS A 110 16.03 -5.78 2.50
N ILE A 111 16.16 -4.95 1.48
CA ILE A 111 16.49 -5.36 0.11
C ILE A 111 17.56 -4.40 -0.38
N GLU A 112 18.76 -4.92 -0.64
CA GLU A 112 19.90 -4.07 -0.98
C GLU A 112 20.10 -2.97 0.08
N ASN A 113 20.09 -1.70 -0.35
CA ASN A 113 20.17 -0.54 0.53
C ASN A 113 18.79 0.04 0.92
N ILE A 114 17.70 -0.68 0.69
CA ILE A 114 16.35 -0.18 0.99
C ILE A 114 15.72 -0.95 2.15
N GLN A 115 15.16 -0.20 3.11
CA GLN A 115 14.28 -0.71 4.15
C GLN A 115 12.83 -0.36 3.82
N ILE A 116 11.98 -1.36 3.57
CA ILE A 116 10.53 -1.21 3.37
C ILE A 116 9.83 -1.58 4.67
N ILE A 117 9.01 -0.68 5.19
CA ILE A 117 8.21 -0.88 6.41
C ILE A 117 6.74 -0.83 6.02
N LEU A 118 6.04 -1.96 6.15
CA LEU A 118 4.62 -2.10 5.86
C LEU A 118 3.83 -1.96 7.16
N LEU A 119 2.85 -1.06 7.18
CA LEU A 119 1.97 -0.81 8.30
C LEU A 119 0.55 -1.28 8.01
N ASN A 120 -0.15 -1.69 9.04
CA ASN A 120 -1.59 -1.86 9.01
C ASN A 120 -2.24 -0.59 9.58
N SER A 121 -2.99 0.11 8.77
CA SER A 121 -3.72 1.33 9.17
C SER A 121 -5.22 1.13 9.30
N ASN A 122 -5.70 -0.12 9.33
CA ASN A 122 -7.12 -0.40 9.46
C ASN A 122 -7.60 -0.24 10.90
N LEU A 123 -8.70 0.47 11.05
CA LEU A 123 -9.39 0.62 12.33
C LEU A 123 -10.21 -0.64 12.63
N LYS A 124 -10.03 -1.19 13.83
CA LYS A 124 -10.93 -2.22 14.34
C LYS A 124 -12.08 -1.55 15.08
N THR A 125 -13.19 -1.36 14.41
CA THR A 125 -14.36 -0.72 15.00
C THR A 125 -15.62 -1.55 14.74
N GLU A 126 -16.59 -1.46 15.66
CA GLU A 126 -17.96 -1.95 15.48
C GLU A 126 -18.93 -0.79 15.24
N ASP A 127 -18.43 0.45 15.27
CA ASP A 127 -19.22 1.66 15.00
C ASP A 127 -19.32 1.91 13.49
N PRO A 128 -20.52 1.78 12.90
CA PRO A 128 -20.69 2.02 11.46
C PRO A 128 -20.47 3.48 11.06
N THR A 129 -20.43 4.41 12.02
CA THR A 129 -20.17 5.83 11.74
C THR A 129 -18.70 6.15 11.55
N ASP A 130 -17.79 5.24 11.92
CA ASP A 130 -16.37 5.37 11.66
C ASP A 130 -16.02 5.21 10.17
N PHE A 131 -16.97 4.73 9.35
CA PHE A 131 -16.83 4.55 7.91
C PHE A 131 -15.49 3.95 7.50
N ALA A 132 -14.83 4.61 6.53
CA ALA A 132 -13.54 4.18 6.02
C ALA A 132 -12.35 4.85 6.74
N CYS A 133 -12.50 5.18 8.03
CA CYS A 133 -11.41 5.70 8.84
C CYS A 133 -10.36 4.65 9.15
N GLY A 134 -9.12 5.11 9.35
CA GLY A 134 -8.00 4.27 9.75
C GLY A 134 -7.38 4.68 11.07
N GLU A 135 -6.59 3.78 11.65
CA GLU A 135 -5.75 4.04 12.82
C GLU A 135 -4.50 3.15 12.78
N ILE A 136 -3.33 3.71 13.02
CA ILE A 136 -2.09 2.92 13.21
C ILE A 136 -2.09 2.27 14.59
N GLY A 137 -2.59 2.98 15.56
CA GLY A 137 -2.70 2.55 16.96
C GLY A 137 -1.40 2.66 17.75
N LYS A 138 -1.55 2.89 19.06
CA LYS A 138 -0.42 3.11 20.01
C LYS A 138 0.60 1.97 20.02
N GLY A 139 0.12 0.74 19.87
CA GLY A 139 0.98 -0.47 19.85
C GLY A 139 1.94 -0.46 18.67
N GLN A 140 1.41 -0.30 17.47
CA GLN A 140 2.18 -0.29 16.23
C GLN A 140 3.10 0.96 16.16
N LEU A 141 2.62 2.13 16.59
CA LEU A 141 3.45 3.34 16.67
C LEU A 141 4.63 3.16 17.64
N ARG A 142 4.47 2.43 18.74
CA ARG A 142 5.56 2.13 19.68
C ARG A 142 6.64 1.28 19.03
N VAL A 143 6.26 0.25 18.29
CA VAL A 143 7.20 -0.62 17.54
C VAL A 143 7.87 0.18 16.43
N LEU A 144 7.11 0.97 15.68
CA LEU A 144 7.63 1.83 14.62
C LEU A 144 8.70 2.80 15.15
N ARG A 145 8.47 3.43 16.32
CA ARG A 145 9.46 4.32 16.96
C ARG A 145 10.77 3.58 17.29
N LYS A 146 10.71 2.30 17.68
CA LYS A 146 11.92 1.49 17.91
C LYS A 146 12.68 1.25 16.62
N ILE A 147 11.97 0.81 15.55
CA ILE A 147 12.55 0.58 14.23
C ILE A 147 13.22 1.86 13.69
N LEU A 148 12.56 3.01 13.85
CA LEU A 148 13.06 4.29 13.35
C LEU A 148 14.24 4.89 14.16
N LYS A 149 14.53 4.35 15.34
CA LYS A 149 15.75 4.67 16.10
C LYS A 149 16.96 3.90 15.64
N GLU A 150 16.76 2.78 14.95
CA GLU A 150 17.87 1.99 14.39
C GLU A 150 18.54 2.78 13.25
N SER A 151 19.84 2.93 13.34
CA SER A 151 20.63 3.51 12.25
C SER A 151 20.63 2.56 11.05
N LEU A 152 20.47 3.10 9.87
CA LEU A 152 20.70 2.37 8.63
C LEU A 152 22.13 2.60 8.16
N PRO A 153 22.71 1.66 7.38
CA PRO A 153 23.98 1.91 6.69
C PRO A 153 23.91 3.21 5.87
N GLN A 154 25.05 3.87 5.72
CA GLN A 154 25.15 5.05 4.86
C GLN A 154 24.70 4.72 3.44
N GLY A 155 23.95 5.61 2.82
CA GLY A 155 23.40 5.37 1.48
C GLY A 155 22.11 4.55 1.44
N SER A 156 21.54 4.21 2.61
CA SER A 156 20.27 3.49 2.67
C SER A 156 19.06 4.42 2.57
N VAL A 157 17.98 3.87 2.00
CA VAL A 157 16.67 4.55 1.84
C VAL A 157 15.61 3.83 2.67
N ARG A 158 14.79 4.58 3.38
CA ARG A 158 13.68 4.06 4.18
C ARG A 158 12.33 4.43 3.58
N ILE A 159 11.53 3.42 3.28
CA ILE A 159 10.18 3.54 2.70
C ILE A 159 9.16 3.06 3.73
N ILE A 160 8.12 3.85 3.99
CA ILE A 160 6.95 3.41 4.75
C ILE A 160 5.75 3.31 3.82
N CYS A 161 4.99 2.23 3.97
CA CYS A 161 3.76 1.98 3.23
C CYS A 161 2.59 1.78 4.23
N LEU A 162 1.49 2.44 3.98
CA LEU A 162 0.20 2.25 4.67
C LEU A 162 -0.92 2.47 3.65
N HIS A 163 -2.17 2.15 4.00
CA HIS A 163 -3.28 2.39 3.09
C HIS A 163 -3.87 3.79 3.27
N HIS A 164 -4.31 4.14 4.48
CA HIS A 164 -5.03 5.38 4.74
C HIS A 164 -4.18 6.63 4.55
N HIS A 165 -4.79 7.64 3.95
CA HIS A 165 -4.14 8.90 3.58
C HIS A 165 -3.84 9.75 4.83
N PRO A 166 -2.56 10.04 5.17
CA PRO A 166 -2.19 10.69 6.43
C PRO A 166 -2.39 12.21 6.45
N PHE A 167 -2.82 12.82 5.34
CA PHE A 167 -2.97 14.28 5.20
C PHE A 167 -4.41 14.74 4.99
N ILE A 168 -5.39 13.86 5.13
CA ILE A 168 -6.81 14.24 5.10
C ILE A 168 -7.20 14.81 6.47
N HIS A 169 -7.64 16.05 6.47
CA HIS A 169 -8.09 16.71 7.69
C HIS A 169 -9.55 17.16 7.62
N SER A 170 -10.11 17.30 6.41
CA SER A 170 -11.44 17.85 6.15
C SER A 170 -12.54 16.80 6.01
N ASP A 171 -12.19 15.56 5.67
CA ASP A 171 -13.15 14.48 5.51
C ASP A 171 -13.19 13.62 6.79
N PRO A 172 -14.27 13.68 7.58
CA PRO A 172 -14.38 12.93 8.82
C PRO A 172 -14.52 11.42 8.61
N THR A 173 -14.91 10.97 7.41
CA THR A 173 -15.25 9.58 7.10
C THR A 173 -14.10 8.75 6.51
N MET A 174 -13.01 9.41 6.09
CA MET A 174 -11.88 8.76 5.41
C MET A 174 -10.52 9.09 6.04
N LYS A 175 -10.51 9.65 7.24
CA LYS A 175 -9.26 10.13 7.86
C LYS A 175 -8.51 9.03 8.58
N LEU A 176 -7.19 9.18 8.66
CA LEU A 176 -6.37 8.48 9.62
C LEU A 176 -6.51 9.16 10.99
N LEU A 177 -7.14 8.49 11.97
CA LEU A 177 -7.53 9.10 13.26
C LEU A 177 -6.32 9.59 14.05
N ASP A 178 -5.24 8.83 14.06
CA ASP A 178 -3.99 9.14 14.74
C ASP A 178 -2.90 9.73 13.81
N ALA A 179 -3.31 10.36 12.69
CA ALA A 179 -2.42 10.96 11.69
C ALA A 179 -1.37 11.89 12.31
N LYS A 180 -1.74 12.73 13.28
CA LYS A 180 -0.81 13.66 13.96
C LYS A 180 0.33 12.92 14.67
N ASP A 181 0.01 11.85 15.37
CA ASP A 181 1.00 11.04 16.10
C ASP A 181 1.86 10.21 15.14
N PHE A 182 1.26 9.68 14.08
CA PHE A 182 1.97 8.99 13.02
C PHE A 182 2.98 9.94 12.33
N VAL A 183 2.51 11.08 11.84
CA VAL A 183 3.37 12.08 11.17
C VAL A 183 4.51 12.54 12.08
N ARG A 184 4.23 12.82 13.36
CA ARG A 184 5.26 13.17 14.36
C ARG A 184 6.29 12.04 14.53
N THR A 185 5.84 10.80 14.48
CA THR A 185 6.71 9.63 14.66
C THR A 185 7.69 9.46 13.50
N ILE A 186 7.26 9.71 12.24
CA ILE A 186 8.07 9.48 11.03
C ILE A 186 8.83 10.71 10.55
N LYS A 187 8.49 11.90 11.01
CA LYS A 187 9.06 13.18 10.55
C LYS A 187 10.59 13.17 10.56
N GLY A 188 11.19 13.39 9.38
CA GLY A 188 12.66 13.44 9.19
C GLY A 188 13.39 12.10 9.39
N LYS A 189 12.67 10.95 9.42
CA LYS A 189 13.26 9.63 9.66
C LYS A 189 13.03 8.65 8.51
N ILE A 190 12.36 9.08 7.47
CA ILE A 190 12.05 8.30 6.28
C ILE A 190 12.32 9.11 5.03
N ASP A 191 12.55 8.44 3.92
CA ASP A 191 12.79 9.06 2.63
C ASP A 191 11.52 9.09 1.77
N ILE A 192 10.71 8.03 1.84
CA ILE A 192 9.51 7.88 1.02
C ILE A 192 8.35 7.39 1.88
N LEU A 193 7.17 7.99 1.66
CA LEU A 193 5.89 7.58 2.21
C LEU A 193 4.93 7.21 1.09
N LEU A 194 4.38 5.98 1.10
CA LEU A 194 3.46 5.46 0.08
C LEU A 194 2.10 5.14 0.69
N PHE A 195 1.02 5.56 0.04
CA PHE A 195 -0.34 5.31 0.51
C PHE A 195 -1.36 5.36 -0.65
N GLY A 196 -2.63 4.99 -0.38
CA GLY A 196 -3.74 4.95 -1.33
C GLY A 196 -5.01 5.56 -0.77
N HIS A 197 -6.14 4.81 -0.80
CA HIS A 197 -7.41 5.05 -0.13
C HIS A 197 -8.35 6.05 -0.80
N LYS A 198 -7.86 7.18 -1.29
CA LYS A 198 -8.71 8.22 -1.90
C LYS A 198 -8.92 8.06 -3.41
N HIS A 199 -8.36 7.02 -3.99
CA HIS A 199 -8.38 6.80 -5.44
C HIS A 199 -7.82 7.99 -6.26
N GLU A 200 -7.05 8.86 -5.63
CA GLU A 200 -6.47 10.05 -6.25
C GLU A 200 -4.94 9.93 -6.33
N GLN A 201 -4.36 10.29 -7.47
CA GLN A 201 -2.92 10.37 -7.59
C GLN A 201 -2.41 11.73 -7.12
N ALA A 202 -1.49 11.72 -6.17
CA ALA A 202 -0.84 12.93 -5.71
C ALA A 202 0.63 12.69 -5.35
N GLN A 203 1.40 13.76 -5.35
CA GLN A 203 2.81 13.74 -5.01
C GLN A 203 3.18 15.01 -4.27
N TRP A 204 3.86 14.84 -3.15
CA TRP A 204 4.44 15.93 -2.37
C TRP A 204 5.94 15.72 -2.24
N VAL A 205 6.70 16.78 -2.44
CA VAL A 205 8.16 16.82 -2.29
C VAL A 205 8.49 17.52 -0.99
N ASN A 206 9.43 16.96 -0.22
CA ASN A 206 9.89 17.51 1.07
C ASN A 206 8.78 17.73 2.11
N LYS A 207 7.65 17.01 2.00
CA LYS A 207 6.59 17.06 2.99
C LYS A 207 6.99 16.27 4.22
N ILE A 208 6.76 16.82 5.41
CA ILE A 208 7.08 16.18 6.70
C ILE A 208 8.54 15.73 6.86
N GLY A 209 9.46 16.28 6.09
CA GLY A 209 10.88 15.91 6.11
C GLY A 209 11.19 14.55 5.46
N CYS A 210 10.31 14.03 4.59
CA CYS A 210 10.63 12.96 3.65
C CYS A 210 10.81 13.54 2.24
N LYS A 211 11.65 12.91 1.41
CA LYS A 211 11.88 13.36 0.03
C LYS A 211 10.60 13.32 -0.80
N PHE A 212 9.85 12.22 -0.69
CA PHE A 212 8.58 12.04 -1.41
C PHE A 212 7.50 11.44 -0.52
N ALA A 213 6.28 12.01 -0.59
CA ALA A 213 5.06 11.38 -0.14
C ALA A 213 4.16 11.19 -1.38
N LEU A 214 3.74 9.95 -1.63
CA LEU A 214 3.05 9.57 -2.87
C LEU A 214 1.72 8.89 -2.54
N ALA A 215 0.63 9.46 -3.05
CA ALA A 215 -0.66 8.80 -3.12
C ALA A 215 -0.81 8.13 -4.49
N SER A 216 -1.28 6.89 -4.50
CA SER A 216 -1.67 6.20 -5.73
C SER A 216 -3.18 6.23 -5.90
N GLY A 217 -3.65 6.45 -7.12
CA GLY A 217 -5.04 6.25 -7.49
C GLY A 217 -5.40 4.76 -7.59
N ALA A 218 -6.69 4.48 -7.79
CA ALA A 218 -7.19 3.12 -7.89
C ALA A 218 -6.74 2.43 -9.17
N LEU A 219 -6.00 1.32 -9.04
CA LEU A 219 -5.44 0.62 -10.20
C LEU A 219 -6.53 0.10 -11.16
N PHE A 220 -7.74 -0.16 -10.69
CA PHE A 220 -8.83 -0.61 -11.57
C PHE A 220 -9.36 0.51 -12.48
N GLU A 221 -9.11 1.79 -12.19
CA GLU A 221 -9.50 2.95 -12.99
C GLU A 221 -8.32 3.60 -13.71
N GLU A 222 -7.17 3.68 -13.05
CA GLU A 222 -6.02 4.43 -13.51
C GLU A 222 -5.26 3.74 -14.65
N SER A 223 -4.73 4.54 -15.55
CA SER A 223 -3.86 4.07 -16.65
C SER A 223 -2.38 4.33 -16.41
N ILE A 224 -2.04 4.96 -15.30
CA ILE A 224 -0.68 5.31 -14.88
C ILE A 224 -0.40 4.83 -13.46
N ALA A 225 0.87 4.56 -13.17
CA ALA A 225 1.39 4.27 -11.84
C ALA A 225 2.58 5.19 -11.52
N LYS A 226 3.08 5.16 -10.30
CA LYS A 226 4.33 5.81 -9.93
C LYS A 226 5.49 4.81 -10.04
N GLU A 227 6.47 5.12 -10.87
CA GLU A 227 7.77 4.47 -10.87
C GLU A 227 8.71 5.25 -9.97
N ILE A 228 9.28 4.56 -8.99
CA ILE A 228 10.26 5.11 -8.06
C ILE A 228 11.60 4.45 -8.39
N THR A 229 12.60 5.25 -8.73
CA THR A 229 13.97 4.78 -8.91
C THR A 229 14.83 5.21 -7.73
N VAL A 230 15.50 4.25 -7.12
CA VAL A 230 16.46 4.48 -6.03
C VAL A 230 17.84 4.07 -6.51
N ASP A 231 18.76 5.03 -6.56
CA ASP A 231 20.18 4.84 -6.91
C ASP A 231 21.05 5.45 -5.79
N GLY A 232 21.60 4.58 -4.94
CA GLY A 232 22.19 5.03 -3.68
C GLY A 232 21.20 5.80 -2.83
N ILE A 233 21.48 7.08 -2.56
CA ILE A 233 20.59 8.01 -1.83
C ILE A 233 19.71 8.84 -2.78
N ASP A 234 19.96 8.77 -4.08
CA ASP A 234 19.20 9.52 -5.06
C ASP A 234 17.87 8.82 -5.35
N ILE A 235 16.81 9.60 -5.33
CA ILE A 235 15.46 9.11 -5.52
C ILE A 235 14.81 9.97 -6.59
N SER A 236 14.27 9.32 -7.63
CA SER A 236 13.43 9.96 -8.63
C SER A 236 12.08 9.27 -8.73
N VAL A 237 11.06 10.04 -9.11
CA VAL A 237 9.68 9.57 -9.26
C VAL A 237 9.15 10.00 -10.62
N ALA A 238 8.63 9.05 -11.38
CA ALA A 238 7.99 9.28 -12.66
C ALA A 238 6.57 8.69 -12.69
N SER A 239 5.70 9.26 -13.51
CA SER A 239 4.42 8.65 -13.85
C SER A 239 4.60 7.79 -15.10
N VAL A 240 4.28 6.50 -15.00
CA VAL A 240 4.50 5.52 -16.07
C VAL A 240 3.20 4.82 -16.44
N PRO A 241 3.03 4.42 -17.72
CA PRO A 241 1.81 3.75 -18.16
C PRO A 241 1.69 2.35 -17.56
N VAL A 242 0.45 1.94 -17.27
CA VAL A 242 0.09 0.55 -16.90
C VAL A 242 -0.86 -0.08 -17.92
N VAL A 243 -1.04 0.58 -19.06
CA VAL A 243 -1.79 0.09 -20.23
C VAL A 243 -1.08 0.49 -21.52
N ARG A 244 -1.29 -0.27 -22.60
CA ARG A 244 -0.86 0.19 -23.93
C ARG A 244 -1.60 1.48 -24.26
N ARG A 245 -0.87 2.54 -24.62
CA ARG A 245 -1.48 3.71 -25.26
C ARG A 245 -2.14 3.22 -26.54
N ARG A 246 -3.43 3.48 -26.74
CA ARG A 246 -4.04 3.36 -28.08
C ARG A 246 -3.26 4.31 -28.96
N LYS A 247 -2.66 3.78 -30.05
CA LYS A 247 -2.17 4.66 -31.11
C LYS A 247 -3.41 5.42 -31.59
N GLY A 248 -3.41 6.74 -31.41
CA GLY A 248 -4.46 7.58 -31.97
C GLY A 248 -4.50 7.34 -33.48
N ASN A 249 -5.69 7.07 -33.97
CA ASN A 249 -5.98 7.19 -35.38
C ASN A 249 -5.88 8.66 -35.79
#